data_2775b6fff398da4ac8768bb00efb4e62
#
_entry.id   2775b6fff398da4ac8768bb00efb4e62
#
_cell.length_a   1.000
_cell.length_b   1.000
_cell.length_c   1.000
_cell.angle_alpha   90.00
_cell.angle_beta   90.00
_cell.angle_gamma   90.00
#
_symmetry.space_group_name_H-M   'P 1'
#
loop_
_entity.id
_entity.type
_entity.pdbx_description
1 polymer ?
#
loop_
_entity_poly.entity_id
_entity_poly.type
_entity_poly.pdbx_seq_one_letter_code
_entity_poly.pdbx_strand_id
1 'polypeptide(L)'
;MGALVNIRLAISLLLLGTSAGFAEEAGPSPLEQRGRALAEQMCSQCHAVGRSGESPHPNAPPFRRLDRRVDLDLFMERLREGLMVDHPDMPMFRFTREDARGFVLYLRSIQAP
;
A
#
# COMPACT_ATOMS: atom_id res chain seq x y z
N MET A 1 47.70 -15.15 -64.23
CA MET A 1 46.63 -14.15 -64.05
C MET A 1 45.83 -14.46 -62.81
N GLY A 2 46.09 -13.74 -61.77
CA GLY A 2 45.49 -14.00 -60.46
C GLY A 2 44.14 -13.34 -60.30
N ALA A 3 43.15 -14.12 -60.02
CA ALA A 3 41.86 -13.60 -59.54
C ALA A 3 41.92 -13.48 -58.02
N LEU A 4 42.01 -12.25 -57.56
CA LEU A 4 41.90 -11.93 -56.14
C LEU A 4 40.46 -12.01 -55.69
N VAL A 5 40.10 -13.09 -55.01
CA VAL A 5 38.79 -13.22 -54.33
C VAL A 5 38.86 -12.44 -53.04
N ASN A 6 38.26 -11.27 -53.04
CA ASN A 6 38.04 -10.47 -51.83
C ASN A 6 36.89 -11.06 -51.01
N ILE A 7 37.21 -11.89 -50.03
CA ILE A 7 36.26 -12.35 -49.04
C ILE A 7 36.09 -11.21 -48.00
N ARG A 8 35.06 -10.43 -48.17
CA ARG A 8 34.62 -9.50 -47.12
C ARG A 8 33.83 -10.28 -46.09
N LEU A 9 34.48 -10.62 -44.97
CA LEU A 9 33.79 -11.11 -43.79
C LEU A 9 32.94 -9.96 -43.22
N ALA A 10 31.66 -10.04 -43.47
CA ALA A 10 30.69 -9.20 -42.75
C ALA A 10 30.49 -9.77 -41.37
N ILE A 11 31.16 -9.22 -40.37
CA ILE A 11 30.90 -9.51 -38.95
C ILE A 11 29.62 -8.76 -38.57
N SER A 12 28.48 -9.45 -38.65
CA SER A 12 27.23 -8.96 -38.07
C SER A 12 27.30 -9.07 -36.54
N LEU A 13 27.65 -7.96 -35.91
CA LEU A 13 27.62 -7.84 -34.48
C LEU A 13 26.14 -7.76 -34.02
N LEU A 14 25.59 -8.90 -33.62
CA LEU A 14 24.26 -8.97 -33.05
C LEU A 14 24.30 -8.35 -31.64
N LEU A 15 23.96 -7.08 -31.53
CA LEU A 15 23.73 -6.40 -30.26
C LEU A 15 22.42 -6.95 -29.67
N LEU A 16 22.53 -7.99 -28.83
CA LEU A 16 21.45 -8.35 -27.94
C LEU A 16 21.29 -7.24 -26.90
N GLY A 17 20.42 -6.30 -27.20
CA GLY A 17 19.94 -5.33 -26.21
C GLY A 17 19.17 -6.04 -25.14
N THR A 18 19.80 -6.33 -24.00
CA THR A 18 19.09 -6.71 -22.78
C THR A 18 18.35 -5.48 -22.29
N SER A 19 17.09 -5.36 -22.67
CA SER A 19 16.16 -4.44 -22.04
C SER A 19 15.96 -4.94 -20.60
N ALA A 20 16.72 -4.40 -19.65
CA ALA A 20 16.39 -4.51 -18.24
C ALA A 20 15.08 -3.75 -18.07
N GLY A 21 13.97 -4.47 -18.11
CA GLY A 21 12.67 -3.96 -17.73
C GLY A 21 12.73 -3.59 -16.25
N PHE A 22 12.89 -2.31 -15.96
CA PHE A 22 12.60 -1.81 -14.62
C PHE A 22 11.13 -2.09 -14.40
N ALA A 23 10.83 -3.09 -13.56
CA ALA A 23 9.49 -3.25 -13.03
C ALA A 23 9.24 -1.99 -12.18
N GLU A 24 8.53 -1.04 -12.75
CA GLU A 24 8.01 0.12 -12.04
C GLU A 24 7.08 -0.42 -10.97
N GLU A 25 7.48 -0.32 -9.71
CA GLU A 25 6.61 -0.70 -8.61
C GLU A 25 5.34 0.14 -8.71
N ALA A 26 4.23 -0.51 -8.98
CA ALA A 26 2.94 0.15 -9.05
C ALA A 26 2.67 0.84 -7.72
N GLY A 27 2.46 2.16 -7.75
CA GLY A 27 2.08 2.94 -6.58
C GLY A 27 0.77 2.44 -5.96
N PRO A 28 0.30 3.05 -4.86
CA PRO A 28 -0.90 2.62 -4.19
C PRO A 28 -2.12 2.63 -5.14
N SER A 29 -2.91 1.57 -5.10
CA SER A 29 -4.11 1.46 -5.92
C SER A 29 -5.13 2.57 -5.60
N PRO A 30 -6.05 2.92 -6.51
CA PRO A 30 -7.11 3.90 -6.21
C PRO A 30 -7.93 3.54 -4.97
N LEU A 31 -8.15 2.24 -4.74
CA LEU A 31 -8.87 1.76 -3.56
C LEU A 31 -8.06 1.97 -2.27
N GLU A 32 -6.76 1.74 -2.30
CA GLU A 32 -5.87 2.03 -1.18
C GLU A 32 -5.79 3.53 -0.89
N GLN A 33 -5.70 4.36 -1.92
CA GLN A 33 -5.73 5.83 -1.78
C GLN A 33 -7.03 6.31 -1.14
N ARG A 34 -8.17 5.71 -1.50
CA ARG A 34 -9.45 5.96 -0.85
C ARG A 34 -9.41 5.58 0.63
N GLY A 35 -8.84 4.44 0.97
CA GLY A 35 -8.63 3.99 2.35
C GLY A 35 -7.78 4.96 3.15
N ARG A 36 -6.71 5.47 2.56
CA ARG A 36 -5.87 6.53 3.14
C ARG A 36 -6.68 7.80 3.42
N ALA A 37 -7.44 8.27 2.46
CA ALA A 37 -8.26 9.47 2.62
C ALA A 37 -9.28 9.32 3.76
N LEU A 38 -9.91 8.16 3.90
CA LEU A 38 -10.81 7.85 5.02
C LEU A 38 -10.09 7.91 6.38
N ALA A 39 -8.90 7.32 6.47
CA ALA A 39 -8.09 7.38 7.68
C ALA A 39 -7.74 8.83 8.07
N GLU A 40 -7.31 9.62 7.10
CA GLU A 40 -6.95 11.03 7.31
C GLU A 40 -8.15 11.88 7.71
N GLN A 41 -9.31 11.68 7.11
CA GLN A 41 -10.52 12.47 7.37
C GLN A 41 -11.23 12.09 8.67
N MET A 42 -11.27 10.81 9.01
CA MET A 42 -12.12 10.30 10.09
C MET A 42 -11.36 9.92 11.36
N CYS A 43 -10.06 9.65 11.27
CA CYS A 43 -9.31 9.03 12.37
C CYS A 43 -8.14 9.89 12.86
N SER A 44 -7.66 10.84 12.06
CA SER A 44 -6.44 11.60 12.35
C SER A 44 -6.55 12.55 13.54
N GLN A 45 -7.73 12.88 13.99
CA GLN A 45 -7.91 13.69 15.21
C GLN A 45 -7.39 12.98 16.47
N CYS A 46 -7.44 11.66 16.47
CA CYS A 46 -7.04 10.85 17.63
C CYS A 46 -5.85 9.92 17.33
N HIS A 47 -5.76 9.40 16.13
CA HIS A 47 -4.75 8.41 15.74
C HIS A 47 -3.66 9.02 14.84
N ALA A 48 -2.41 8.58 15.03
CA ALA A 48 -1.40 8.70 14.00
C ALA A 48 -1.74 7.73 12.86
N VAL A 49 -2.15 8.24 11.73
CA VAL A 49 -2.71 7.44 10.62
C VAL A 49 -1.68 7.09 9.54
N GLY A 50 -0.46 7.56 9.64
CA GLY A 50 0.61 7.32 8.68
C GLY A 50 1.72 6.41 9.22
N ARG A 51 2.83 6.38 8.48
CA ARG A 51 4.01 5.57 8.80
C ARG A 51 4.84 6.11 9.96
N SER A 52 4.59 7.35 10.40
CA SER A 52 5.34 8.04 11.43
C SER A 52 4.43 8.94 12.26
N GLY A 53 4.98 9.52 13.30
CA GLY A 53 4.29 10.46 14.18
C GLY A 53 3.64 9.80 15.39
N GLU A 54 3.26 10.63 16.34
CA GLU A 54 2.55 10.24 17.55
C GLU A 54 1.06 10.46 17.38
N SER A 55 0.26 9.59 18.00
CA SER A 55 -1.19 9.78 18.06
C SER A 55 -1.51 11.00 18.91
N PRO A 56 -2.37 11.92 18.44
CA PRO A 56 -2.81 13.07 19.25
C PRO A 56 -3.49 12.65 20.55
N HIS A 57 -4.30 11.58 20.52
CA HIS A 57 -4.90 11.03 21.74
C HIS A 57 -3.97 9.99 22.38
N PRO A 58 -3.65 10.09 23.68
CA PRO A 58 -2.63 9.25 24.33
C PRO A 58 -2.96 7.76 24.33
N ASN A 59 -4.23 7.39 24.31
CA ASN A 59 -4.68 5.99 24.31
C ASN A 59 -5.00 5.44 22.90
N ALA A 60 -4.92 6.27 21.86
CA ALA A 60 -5.18 5.85 20.49
C ALA A 60 -3.94 5.19 19.90
N PRO A 61 -3.97 3.89 19.54
CA PRO A 61 -2.82 3.26 18.92
C PRO A 61 -2.52 3.86 17.54
N PRO A 62 -1.25 4.05 17.19
CA PRO A 62 -0.89 4.44 15.85
C PRO A 62 -1.22 3.33 14.86
N PHE A 63 -1.76 3.67 13.71
CA PHE A 63 -2.23 2.71 12.72
C PHE A 63 -1.13 1.78 12.17
N ARG A 64 0.11 2.24 12.11
CA ARG A 64 1.26 1.43 11.69
C ARG A 64 1.57 0.22 12.59
N ARG A 65 0.92 0.10 13.74
CA ARG A 65 1.09 -0.99 14.71
C ARG A 65 -0.22 -1.71 15.03
N LEU A 66 -1.24 -1.46 14.21
CA LEU A 66 -2.58 -1.97 14.51
C LEU A 66 -2.66 -3.49 14.36
N ASP A 67 -1.91 -4.09 13.42
CA ASP A 67 -1.83 -5.54 13.21
C ASP A 67 -1.32 -6.32 14.42
N ARG A 68 -0.59 -5.66 15.30
CA ARG A 68 -0.13 -6.26 16.57
C ARG A 68 -1.23 -6.37 17.63
N ARG A 69 -2.37 -5.73 17.41
CA ARG A 69 -3.50 -5.65 18.36
C ARG A 69 -4.75 -6.31 17.84
N VAL A 70 -4.95 -6.30 16.54
CA VAL A 70 -6.16 -6.83 15.90
C VAL A 70 -5.79 -7.57 14.62
N ASP A 71 -6.56 -8.60 14.32
CA ASP A 71 -6.55 -9.22 12.99
C ASP A 71 -7.22 -8.26 12.01
N LEU A 72 -6.51 -7.87 10.96
CA LEU A 72 -6.99 -6.86 10.00
C LEU A 72 -8.16 -7.37 9.13
N ASP A 73 -8.30 -8.68 8.94
CA ASP A 73 -9.45 -9.24 8.21
C ASP A 73 -10.71 -9.19 9.08
N LEU A 74 -10.60 -9.58 10.33
CA LEU A 74 -11.69 -9.41 11.30
C LEU A 74 -12.04 -7.94 11.53
N PHE A 75 -11.05 -7.08 11.51
CA PHE A 75 -11.26 -5.64 11.62
C PHE A 75 -12.07 -5.08 10.45
N MET A 76 -11.82 -5.57 9.23
CA MET A 76 -12.61 -5.21 8.05
C MET A 76 -14.10 -5.55 8.23
N GLU A 77 -14.41 -6.74 8.73
CA GLU A 77 -15.81 -7.14 8.99
C GLU A 77 -16.46 -6.25 10.05
N ARG A 78 -15.74 -5.93 11.12
CA ARG A 78 -16.24 -5.03 12.19
C ARG A 78 -16.51 -3.62 11.67
N LEU A 79 -15.69 -3.09 10.77
CA LEU A 79 -15.93 -1.78 10.15
C LEU A 79 -17.22 -1.77 9.31
N ARG A 80 -17.60 -2.89 8.72
CA ARG A 80 -18.85 -3.04 7.96
C ARG A 80 -20.06 -3.18 8.86
N GLU A 81 -19.93 -3.89 9.96
CA GLU A 81 -21.01 -4.14 10.92
C GLU A 81 -21.26 -2.95 11.85
N GLY A 82 -20.29 -2.10 12.01
CA GLY A 82 -20.24 -1.00 12.97
C GLY A 82 -19.18 -1.29 14.01
N LEU A 83 -18.03 -0.63 13.87
CA LEU A 83 -16.94 -0.80 14.82
C LEU A 83 -17.32 -0.16 16.14
N MET A 84 -17.51 -1.00 17.15
CA MET A 84 -17.57 -0.61 18.53
C MET A 84 -16.26 -1.05 19.19
N VAL A 85 -15.51 -0.11 19.70
CA VAL A 85 -14.37 -0.39 20.57
C VAL A 85 -14.78 -0.05 21.99
N ASP A 86 -14.24 -0.81 22.92
CA ASP A 86 -14.48 -0.60 24.35
C ASP A 86 -13.65 0.59 24.87
N HIS A 87 -13.85 1.74 24.20
CA HIS A 87 -13.22 2.99 24.57
C HIS A 87 -14.23 4.15 24.41
N PRO A 88 -14.54 4.88 25.49
CA PRO A 88 -15.62 5.87 25.50
C PRO A 88 -15.39 7.04 24.52
N ASP A 89 -14.14 7.35 24.20
CA ASP A 89 -13.79 8.50 23.37
C ASP A 89 -13.73 8.15 21.88
N MET A 90 -13.80 6.87 21.51
CA MET A 90 -13.78 6.47 20.11
C MET A 90 -15.20 6.37 19.56
N PRO A 91 -15.57 7.18 18.54
CA PRO A 91 -16.89 7.11 17.94
C PRO A 91 -17.09 5.81 17.17
N MET A 92 -18.34 5.40 17.03
CA MET A 92 -18.71 4.25 16.20
C MET A 92 -18.66 4.62 14.73
N PHE A 93 -17.99 3.79 13.93
CA PHE A 93 -17.94 3.93 12.46
C PHE A 93 -18.58 2.73 11.80
N ARG A 94 -19.26 2.98 10.70
CA ARG A 94 -19.77 1.95 9.79
C ARG A 94 -19.38 2.28 8.37
N PHE A 95 -18.64 1.39 7.74
CA PHE A 95 -18.15 1.56 6.38
C PHE A 95 -18.94 0.72 5.39
N THR A 96 -19.02 1.21 4.15
CA THR A 96 -19.43 0.36 3.02
C THR A 96 -18.41 -0.77 2.84
N ARG A 97 -18.76 -1.79 2.10
CA ARG A 97 -17.83 -2.90 1.77
C ARG A 97 -16.57 -2.38 1.07
N GLU A 98 -16.74 -1.46 0.15
CA GLU A 98 -15.64 -0.88 -0.61
C GLU A 98 -14.74 -0.03 0.28
N ASP A 99 -15.32 0.81 1.12
CA ASP A 99 -14.57 1.65 2.06
C ASP A 99 -13.77 0.81 3.07
N ALA A 100 -14.39 -0.21 3.64
CA ALA A 100 -13.73 -1.12 4.56
C ALA A 100 -12.55 -1.85 3.91
N ARG A 101 -12.74 -2.31 2.66
CA ARG A 101 -11.68 -2.96 1.88
C ARG A 101 -10.53 -2.00 1.59
N GLY A 102 -10.82 -0.80 1.11
CA GLY A 102 -9.81 0.23 0.83
C GLY A 102 -9.05 0.63 2.10
N PHE A 103 -9.77 0.79 3.20
CA PHE A 103 -9.18 1.13 4.49
C PHE A 103 -8.20 0.05 4.98
N VAL A 104 -8.56 -1.23 4.90
CA VAL A 104 -7.67 -2.33 5.30
C VAL A 104 -6.50 -2.50 4.35
N LEU A 105 -6.66 -2.27 3.04
CA LEU A 105 -5.53 -2.22 2.11
C LEU A 105 -4.52 -1.15 2.52
N TYR A 106 -5.00 0.05 2.84
CA TYR A 106 -4.15 1.12 3.34
C TYR A 106 -3.47 0.74 4.66
N LEU A 107 -4.21 0.21 5.63
CA LEU A 107 -3.62 -0.24 6.90
C LEU A 107 -2.49 -1.23 6.68
N ARG A 108 -2.67 -2.22 5.82
CA ARG A 108 -1.64 -3.22 5.51
C ARG A 108 -0.38 -2.60 4.90
N SER A 109 -0.54 -1.59 4.06
CA SER A 109 0.59 -0.93 3.39
C SER A 109 1.50 -0.14 4.34
N ILE A 110 1.00 0.23 5.51
CA ILE A 110 1.73 1.06 6.48
C ILE A 110 2.17 0.31 7.75
N GLN A 111 1.87 -0.98 7.90
CA GLN A 111 2.29 -1.72 9.09
C GLN A 111 3.81 -1.70 9.24
N ALA A 112 4.27 -1.44 10.46
CA ALA A 112 5.69 -1.45 10.78
C ALA A 112 6.17 -2.90 10.98
N PRO A 113 7.39 -3.24 10.56
CA PRO A 113 8.00 -4.56 10.75
C PRO A 113 8.19 -4.91 12.23
#